data_409b2e5d72be4ec7a0b3543f679e68d4
#
_entry.id   409b2e5d72be4ec7a0b3543f679e68d4
#
_cell.length_a   1.000
_cell.length_b   1.000
_cell.length_c   1.000
_cell.angle_alpha   90.00
_cell.angle_beta   90.00
_cell.angle_gamma   90.00
#
_symmetry.space_group_name_H-M   'P 1'
#
loop_
_entity.id
_entity.type
_entity.pdbx_description
1 polymer ?
#
loop_
_entity_poly.entity_id
_entity_poly.type
_entity_poly.pdbx_seq_one_letter_code
_entity_poly.pdbx_strand_id
1 'polypeptide(L)'
;MNKNRPTIVFATMCKNEEHCILETLKSVAPYIDYWIVCDTGSTDKTVELVKNFFAERGIPGELHEDAWVGFDHNKTLMMSRAKGKAEYIMHLDADDQLVGELKFSLTEVGKDAYFIPVKRGTAEWKALIFFKGNYTWKFCGVAHTTIKALENPNWNTGDLSHYGYYISGEGIGSRAFDPKKYLYDAERLQKQFWDTLVSDPDQLNNRSIFYTAQSYMDYGMFKEGLQWNRLYLKVKDTWIEETFEAQMRVSQCLMALGADLNEVVTEMDKAIAIFPDRAEPRVRLGRYLNQQGKHELAYKYLSEAKRINIKDIKAKYILFVDEHCYGKYINDELSVACYWTQRYKEGLAFLSEIIEDPYYKDSKDRLLLNSTHFKAKLNPFNS
;
A
#
# COMPACT_ATOMS: atom_id res chain seq x y z
N MET A 1 -5.77 -28.52 -22.70
CA MET A 1 -5.29 -27.13 -22.63
C MET A 1 -6.32 -26.23 -23.25
N ASN A 2 -6.82 -25.27 -22.51
CA ASN A 2 -7.84 -24.33 -22.99
C ASN A 2 -7.18 -23.38 -24.00
N LYS A 3 -7.47 -23.54 -25.31
CA LYS A 3 -6.81 -22.81 -26.40
C LYS A 3 -7.14 -21.29 -26.47
N ASN A 4 -7.85 -20.77 -25.47
CA ASN A 4 -8.40 -19.40 -25.47
C ASN A 4 -7.72 -18.44 -24.49
N ARG A 5 -6.62 -18.81 -23.86
CA ARG A 5 -5.82 -17.93 -23.00
C ARG A 5 -4.37 -17.85 -23.48
N PRO A 6 -3.66 -16.75 -23.22
CA PRO A 6 -2.23 -16.70 -23.47
C PRO A 6 -1.49 -17.69 -22.57
N THR A 7 -0.31 -18.11 -23.01
CA THR A 7 0.62 -18.87 -22.16
C THR A 7 1.23 -17.97 -21.11
N ILE A 8 1.42 -18.50 -19.90
CA ILE A 8 1.90 -17.73 -18.75
C ILE A 8 3.08 -18.46 -18.09
N VAL A 9 4.18 -17.73 -17.90
CA VAL A 9 5.26 -18.14 -17.00
C VAL A 9 5.10 -17.41 -15.67
N PHE A 10 4.99 -18.16 -14.58
CA PHE A 10 5.05 -17.60 -13.23
C PHE A 10 6.51 -17.34 -12.83
N ALA A 11 6.79 -16.16 -12.29
CA ALA A 11 8.12 -15.78 -11.84
C ALA A 11 8.07 -15.16 -10.44
N THR A 12 8.82 -15.75 -9.51
CA THR A 12 8.94 -15.24 -8.14
C THR A 12 10.35 -15.37 -7.61
N MET A 13 10.68 -14.53 -6.65
CA MET A 13 11.91 -14.54 -5.89
C MET A 13 11.59 -14.83 -4.42
N CYS A 14 12.33 -15.72 -3.79
CA CYS A 14 12.08 -16.13 -2.41
C CYS A 14 13.36 -16.18 -1.57
N LYS A 15 13.17 -16.11 -0.25
CA LYS A 15 14.20 -16.43 0.76
C LYS A 15 13.52 -16.74 2.10
N ASN A 16 13.66 -18.00 2.58
CA ASN A 16 13.10 -18.45 3.87
C ASN A 16 11.56 -18.26 3.95
N GLU A 17 10.83 -18.75 2.96
CA GLU A 17 9.39 -18.61 2.85
C GLU A 17 8.65 -19.95 3.03
N GLU A 18 9.25 -20.94 3.75
CA GLU A 18 8.65 -22.28 3.94
C GLU A 18 7.24 -22.23 4.55
N HIS A 19 6.94 -21.17 5.32
CA HIS A 19 5.68 -20.99 6.02
C HIS A 19 4.53 -20.48 5.13
N CYS A 20 4.82 -19.91 3.95
CA CYS A 20 3.80 -19.29 3.09
C CYS A 20 3.91 -19.66 1.60
N ILE A 21 5.08 -20.04 1.08
CA ILE A 21 5.31 -20.24 -0.36
C ILE A 21 4.31 -21.19 -1.01
N LEU A 22 3.89 -22.25 -0.33
CA LEU A 22 2.95 -23.22 -0.91
C LEU A 22 1.59 -22.63 -1.21
N GLU A 23 1.11 -21.67 -0.44
CA GLU A 23 -0.17 -21.01 -0.69
C GLU A 23 -0.09 -20.13 -1.95
N THR A 24 1.02 -19.42 -2.12
CA THR A 24 1.31 -18.69 -3.38
C THR A 24 1.29 -19.65 -4.57
N LEU A 25 2.07 -20.73 -4.51
CA LEU A 25 2.18 -21.69 -5.61
C LEU A 25 0.84 -22.36 -5.93
N LYS A 26 0.04 -22.74 -4.93
CA LYS A 26 -1.31 -23.30 -5.11
C LYS A 26 -2.24 -22.35 -5.85
N SER A 27 -2.16 -21.06 -5.52
CA SER A 27 -3.02 -20.03 -6.09
C SER A 27 -2.78 -19.78 -7.57
N VAL A 28 -1.55 -19.95 -8.04
CA VAL A 28 -1.15 -19.69 -9.45
C VAL A 28 -1.07 -20.93 -10.32
N ALA A 29 -0.82 -22.12 -9.74
CA ALA A 29 -0.59 -23.36 -10.47
C ALA A 29 -1.65 -23.72 -11.51
N PRO A 30 -2.97 -23.47 -11.32
CA PRO A 30 -4.00 -23.76 -12.33
C PRO A 30 -3.89 -22.92 -13.61
N TYR A 31 -3.14 -21.82 -13.59
CA TYR A 31 -3.14 -20.79 -14.62
C TYR A 31 -1.82 -20.66 -15.38
N ILE A 32 -0.75 -21.32 -14.93
CA ILE A 32 0.59 -21.19 -15.48
C ILE A 32 0.97 -22.39 -16.37
N ASP A 33 1.82 -22.13 -17.34
CA ASP A 33 2.35 -23.14 -18.27
C ASP A 33 3.83 -23.46 -17.98
N TYR A 34 4.52 -22.53 -17.31
CA TYR A 34 5.91 -22.65 -16.90
C TYR A 34 6.16 -21.87 -15.60
N TRP A 35 7.22 -22.20 -14.86
CA TRP A 35 7.58 -21.46 -13.65
C TRP A 35 9.08 -21.18 -13.58
N ILE A 36 9.41 -20.02 -13.01
CA ILE A 36 10.78 -19.59 -12.64
C ILE A 36 10.74 -19.19 -11.16
N VAL A 37 11.49 -19.88 -10.33
CA VAL A 37 11.68 -19.49 -8.93
C VAL A 37 13.16 -19.20 -8.71
N CYS A 38 13.46 -18.01 -8.19
CA CYS A 38 14.80 -17.55 -7.87
C CYS A 38 14.94 -17.51 -6.34
N ASP A 39 15.64 -18.50 -5.79
CA ASP A 39 16.00 -18.51 -4.38
C ASP A 39 17.22 -17.63 -4.14
N THR A 40 17.16 -16.78 -3.13
CA THR A 40 18.24 -15.83 -2.79
C THR A 40 18.99 -16.22 -1.51
N GLY A 41 19.09 -17.51 -1.25
CA GLY A 41 19.84 -18.08 -0.14
C GLY A 41 18.94 -18.49 1.03
N SER A 42 17.90 -19.30 0.76
CA SER A 42 17.10 -19.95 1.79
C SER A 42 17.93 -20.99 2.56
N THR A 43 17.68 -21.05 3.86
CA THR A 43 18.28 -22.02 4.79
C THR A 43 17.24 -22.96 5.41
N ASP A 44 15.97 -22.74 5.08
CA ASP A 44 14.80 -23.54 5.48
C ASP A 44 14.37 -24.49 4.35
N LYS A 45 13.16 -25.03 4.40
CA LYS A 45 12.64 -25.99 3.41
C LYS A 45 12.07 -25.34 2.15
N THR A 46 12.20 -24.04 1.95
CA THR A 46 11.60 -23.31 0.81
C THR A 46 11.93 -23.98 -0.52
N VAL A 47 13.21 -24.25 -0.79
CA VAL A 47 13.70 -24.87 -2.05
C VAL A 47 13.13 -26.26 -2.26
N GLU A 48 13.10 -27.10 -1.22
CA GLU A 48 12.53 -28.43 -1.25
C GLU A 48 11.01 -28.40 -1.56
N LEU A 49 10.27 -27.53 -0.89
CA LEU A 49 8.85 -27.37 -1.08
C LEU A 49 8.49 -26.96 -2.51
N VAL A 50 9.23 -26.02 -3.08
CA VAL A 50 9.04 -25.57 -4.47
C VAL A 50 9.26 -26.71 -5.46
N LYS A 51 10.38 -27.44 -5.34
CA LYS A 51 10.72 -28.56 -6.24
C LYS A 51 9.66 -29.65 -6.18
N ASN A 52 9.27 -30.07 -4.98
CA ASN A 52 8.28 -31.12 -4.79
C ASN A 52 6.90 -30.70 -5.33
N PHE A 53 6.46 -29.48 -5.04
CA PHE A 53 5.16 -28.96 -5.48
C PHE A 53 4.97 -29.02 -7.00
N PHE A 54 5.94 -28.58 -7.77
CA PHE A 54 5.84 -28.56 -9.22
C PHE A 54 6.10 -29.92 -9.86
N ALA A 55 6.97 -30.77 -9.26
CA ALA A 55 7.18 -32.14 -9.71
C ALA A 55 5.90 -32.97 -9.59
N GLU A 56 5.19 -32.88 -8.47
CA GLU A 56 3.90 -33.59 -8.26
C GLU A 56 2.83 -33.19 -9.28
N ARG A 57 2.87 -31.97 -9.80
CA ARG A 57 1.89 -31.44 -10.76
C ARG A 57 2.31 -31.56 -12.22
N GLY A 58 3.53 -31.97 -12.48
CA GLY A 58 4.06 -32.09 -13.83
C GLY A 58 4.14 -30.75 -14.58
N ILE A 59 4.21 -29.61 -13.85
CA ILE A 59 4.35 -28.29 -14.47
C ILE A 59 5.85 -28.05 -14.71
N PRO A 60 6.30 -27.81 -15.95
CA PRO A 60 7.72 -27.57 -16.25
C PRO A 60 8.18 -26.20 -15.73
N GLY A 61 9.45 -26.13 -15.34
CA GLY A 61 10.04 -24.87 -14.89
C GLY A 61 11.46 -25.03 -14.36
N GLU A 62 11.98 -23.99 -13.78
CA GLU A 62 13.37 -23.90 -13.33
C GLU A 62 13.44 -23.24 -11.94
N LEU A 63 14.26 -23.81 -11.06
CA LEU A 63 14.67 -23.18 -9.82
C LEU A 63 16.13 -22.74 -9.95
N HIS A 64 16.39 -21.49 -9.61
CA HIS A 64 17.72 -20.88 -9.63
C HIS A 64 18.11 -20.45 -8.23
N GLU A 65 19.33 -20.74 -7.82
CA GLU A 65 19.91 -20.31 -6.55
C GLU A 65 20.86 -19.14 -6.84
N ASP A 66 20.52 -17.94 -6.37
CA ASP A 66 21.20 -16.70 -6.68
C ASP A 66 21.77 -16.04 -5.43
N ALA A 67 22.94 -15.43 -5.53
CA ALA A 67 23.40 -14.54 -4.49
C ALA A 67 22.49 -13.32 -4.38
N TRP A 68 22.16 -12.93 -3.16
CA TRP A 68 21.44 -11.69 -2.92
C TRP A 68 22.34 -10.47 -3.21
N VAL A 69 21.94 -9.62 -4.14
CA VAL A 69 22.61 -8.35 -4.49
C VAL A 69 21.71 -7.16 -4.13
N GLY A 70 20.43 -7.22 -4.51
CA GLY A 70 19.44 -6.18 -4.27
C GLY A 70 18.14 -6.49 -4.98
N PHE A 71 17.06 -5.81 -4.60
CA PHE A 71 15.73 -6.08 -5.19
C PHE A 71 15.70 -5.83 -6.69
N ASP A 72 16.27 -4.73 -7.16
CA ASP A 72 16.33 -4.38 -8.58
C ASP A 72 17.15 -5.39 -9.38
N HIS A 73 18.32 -5.75 -8.89
CA HIS A 73 19.18 -6.73 -9.53
C HIS A 73 18.52 -8.11 -9.61
N ASN A 74 18.11 -8.66 -8.48
CA ASN A 74 17.58 -10.03 -8.42
C ASN A 74 16.21 -10.15 -9.12
N LYS A 75 15.32 -9.14 -9.02
CA LYS A 75 14.07 -9.11 -9.80
C LYS A 75 14.34 -8.98 -11.31
N THR A 76 15.31 -8.17 -11.73
CA THR A 76 15.70 -8.07 -13.15
C THR A 76 16.27 -9.40 -13.68
N LEU A 77 17.11 -10.07 -12.90
CA LEU A 77 17.65 -11.38 -13.25
C LEU A 77 16.53 -12.44 -13.39
N MET A 78 15.60 -12.48 -12.45
CA MET A 78 14.40 -13.35 -12.51
C MET A 78 13.59 -13.09 -13.77
N MET A 79 13.28 -11.83 -14.11
CA MET A 79 12.53 -11.48 -15.33
C MET A 79 13.31 -11.89 -16.59
N SER A 80 14.64 -11.78 -16.60
CA SER A 80 15.46 -12.18 -17.73
C SER A 80 15.42 -13.69 -17.99
N ARG A 81 15.29 -14.51 -16.96
CA ARG A 81 15.12 -15.96 -17.05
C ARG A 81 13.72 -16.35 -17.54
N ALA A 82 12.72 -15.58 -17.16
CA ALA A 82 11.33 -15.77 -17.63
C ALA A 82 11.10 -15.32 -19.07
N LYS A 83 11.99 -14.44 -19.61
CA LYS A 83 11.88 -13.91 -20.98
C LYS A 83 11.85 -15.04 -22.01
N GLY A 84 10.86 -15.01 -22.91
CA GLY A 84 10.69 -15.97 -23.99
C GLY A 84 10.13 -17.35 -23.59
N LYS A 85 9.84 -17.56 -22.31
CA LYS A 85 9.25 -18.85 -21.83
C LYS A 85 7.74 -18.95 -22.08
N ALA A 86 7.04 -17.81 -22.17
CA ALA A 86 5.59 -17.72 -22.43
C ALA A 86 5.23 -16.37 -23.05
N GLU A 87 3.97 -16.18 -23.43
CA GLU A 87 3.45 -14.91 -23.96
C GLU A 87 3.43 -13.82 -22.89
N TYR A 88 3.15 -14.18 -21.62
CA TYR A 88 3.19 -13.28 -20.48
C TYR A 88 3.97 -13.86 -19.30
N ILE A 89 4.63 -12.99 -18.56
CA ILE A 89 5.24 -13.27 -17.27
C ILE A 89 4.27 -12.80 -16.20
N MET A 90 3.84 -13.69 -15.30
CA MET A 90 3.12 -13.35 -14.06
C MET A 90 4.12 -13.25 -12.94
N HIS A 91 4.28 -12.06 -12.35
CA HIS A 91 5.17 -11.85 -11.20
C HIS A 91 4.37 -11.56 -9.94
N LEU A 92 4.55 -12.38 -8.90
CA LEU A 92 4.07 -12.17 -7.54
C LEU A 92 5.25 -12.27 -6.58
N ASP A 93 5.17 -11.59 -5.43
CA ASP A 93 6.06 -11.86 -4.31
C ASP A 93 5.71 -13.23 -3.68
N ALA A 94 6.66 -13.86 -2.99
CA ALA A 94 6.54 -15.26 -2.54
C ALA A 94 5.48 -15.48 -1.44
N ASP A 95 4.97 -14.43 -0.85
CA ASP A 95 3.92 -14.41 0.16
C ASP A 95 2.56 -13.87 -0.35
N ASP A 96 2.47 -13.56 -1.65
CA ASP A 96 1.25 -13.08 -2.29
C ASP A 96 0.41 -14.25 -2.85
N GLN A 97 -0.90 -14.09 -2.89
CA GLN A 97 -1.83 -15.10 -3.40
C GLN A 97 -2.78 -14.51 -4.43
N LEU A 98 -3.01 -15.22 -5.54
CA LEU A 98 -4.08 -14.91 -6.46
C LEU A 98 -5.41 -15.43 -5.89
N VAL A 99 -6.37 -14.54 -5.70
CA VAL A 99 -7.71 -14.85 -5.20
C VAL A 99 -8.75 -14.66 -6.29
N GLY A 100 -9.61 -15.66 -6.48
CA GLY A 100 -10.61 -15.69 -7.54
C GLY A 100 -10.14 -16.47 -8.77
N GLU A 101 -10.99 -16.51 -9.78
CA GLU A 101 -10.71 -17.23 -11.03
C GLU A 101 -10.03 -16.27 -12.03
N LEU A 102 -8.79 -16.58 -12.40
CA LEU A 102 -8.07 -15.80 -13.38
C LEU A 102 -8.72 -15.96 -14.77
N LYS A 103 -9.30 -14.87 -15.26
CA LYS A 103 -9.85 -14.77 -16.61
C LYS A 103 -8.96 -13.83 -17.43
N PHE A 104 -8.38 -14.36 -18.48
CA PHE A 104 -7.51 -13.63 -19.40
C PHE A 104 -7.95 -13.92 -20.81
N SER A 105 -8.64 -12.97 -21.44
CA SER A 105 -9.20 -13.15 -22.79
C SER A 105 -8.16 -12.83 -23.87
N LEU A 106 -8.11 -13.60 -24.94
CA LEU A 106 -7.29 -13.30 -26.12
C LEU A 106 -7.63 -11.94 -26.76
N THR A 107 -8.85 -11.43 -26.61
CA THR A 107 -9.26 -10.13 -27.11
C THR A 107 -8.65 -8.97 -26.34
N GLU A 108 -8.18 -9.21 -25.12
CA GLU A 108 -7.50 -8.23 -24.26
C GLU A 108 -5.98 -8.36 -24.32
N VAL A 109 -5.48 -9.39 -24.99
CA VAL A 109 -4.05 -9.62 -25.24
C VAL A 109 -3.56 -8.59 -26.26
N GLY A 110 -2.81 -7.63 -25.86
CA GLY A 110 -2.30 -6.57 -26.77
C GLY A 110 -1.57 -5.48 -26.02
N LYS A 111 -1.70 -5.48 -24.67
CA LYS A 111 -0.95 -4.57 -23.83
C LYS A 111 0.38 -5.19 -23.41
N ASP A 112 1.33 -4.33 -23.10
CA ASP A 112 2.67 -4.75 -22.71
C ASP A 112 2.75 -5.18 -21.24
N ALA A 113 1.87 -4.62 -20.39
CA ALA A 113 1.70 -5.05 -19.01
C ALA A 113 0.26 -4.81 -18.51
N TYR A 114 -0.14 -5.48 -17.43
CA TYR A 114 -1.48 -5.35 -16.86
C TYR A 114 -1.47 -5.16 -15.36
N PHE A 115 -2.32 -4.23 -14.93
CA PHE A 115 -2.64 -4.00 -13.53
C PHE A 115 -3.69 -4.98 -13.03
N ILE A 116 -3.50 -5.45 -11.78
CA ILE A 116 -4.49 -6.20 -10.99
C ILE A 116 -4.64 -5.51 -9.64
N PRO A 117 -5.86 -5.51 -9.04
CA PRO A 117 -6.04 -5.06 -7.66
C PRO A 117 -5.22 -5.90 -6.68
N VAL A 118 -4.59 -5.25 -5.74
CA VAL A 118 -3.92 -5.88 -4.59
C VAL A 118 -4.64 -5.43 -3.33
N LYS A 119 -4.93 -6.37 -2.44
CA LYS A 119 -5.59 -6.12 -1.16
C LYS A 119 -4.71 -6.58 -0.01
N ARG A 120 -4.56 -5.72 1.01
CA ARG A 120 -3.87 -6.06 2.25
C ARG A 120 -4.62 -5.45 3.44
N GLY A 121 -5.26 -6.28 4.22
CA GLY A 121 -6.17 -5.81 5.25
C GLY A 121 -7.25 -4.91 4.65
N THR A 122 -7.25 -3.65 5.02
CA THR A 122 -8.20 -2.64 4.51
C THR A 122 -7.66 -1.80 3.35
N ALA A 123 -6.38 -1.94 3.02
CA ALA A 123 -5.76 -1.22 1.92
C ALA A 123 -6.00 -1.95 0.59
N GLU A 124 -6.31 -1.16 -0.44
CA GLU A 124 -6.44 -1.64 -1.82
C GLU A 124 -5.69 -0.70 -2.77
N TRP A 125 -4.90 -1.28 -3.66
CA TRP A 125 -4.21 -0.55 -4.73
C TRP A 125 -4.09 -1.43 -5.96
N LYS A 126 -3.54 -0.90 -7.06
CA LYS A 126 -3.27 -1.68 -8.27
C LYS A 126 -1.77 -1.89 -8.44
N ALA A 127 -1.36 -3.11 -8.76
CA ALA A 127 0.02 -3.45 -9.09
C ALA A 127 0.12 -4.08 -10.47
N LEU A 128 1.24 -3.86 -11.14
CA LEU A 128 1.57 -4.56 -12.38
C LEU A 128 1.95 -6.00 -12.02
N ILE A 129 1.19 -6.93 -12.56
CA ILE A 129 1.35 -8.37 -12.28
C ILE A 129 1.71 -9.14 -13.56
N PHE A 130 1.16 -8.77 -14.70
CA PHE A 130 1.46 -9.39 -15.98
C PHE A 130 2.35 -8.50 -16.83
N PHE A 131 3.34 -9.11 -17.46
CA PHE A 131 4.34 -8.46 -18.29
C PHE A 131 4.55 -9.26 -19.57
N LYS A 132 4.64 -8.61 -20.71
CA LYS A 132 4.86 -9.24 -22.00
C LYS A 132 6.14 -10.08 -22.01
N GLY A 133 6.02 -11.35 -22.36
CA GLY A 133 7.08 -12.33 -22.16
C GLY A 133 8.32 -12.17 -23.05
N ASN A 134 8.21 -11.47 -24.17
CA ASN A 134 9.32 -11.25 -25.09
C ASN A 134 10.14 -9.96 -24.83
N TYR A 135 9.72 -9.12 -23.84
CA TYR A 135 10.46 -7.91 -23.48
C TYR A 135 11.53 -8.19 -22.42
N THR A 136 12.59 -7.38 -22.44
CA THR A 136 13.56 -7.30 -21.35
C THR A 136 13.07 -6.29 -20.32
N TRP A 137 12.57 -6.79 -19.23
CA TRP A 137 12.09 -5.96 -18.12
C TRP A 137 13.23 -5.71 -17.14
N LYS A 138 13.48 -4.44 -16.83
CA LYS A 138 14.46 -4.00 -15.84
C LYS A 138 13.76 -3.39 -14.65
N PHE A 139 13.95 -3.95 -13.46
CA PHE A 139 13.59 -3.29 -12.21
C PHE A 139 14.67 -2.26 -11.84
N CYS A 140 14.25 -1.12 -11.33
CA CYS A 140 15.11 -0.01 -10.93
C CYS A 140 14.78 0.42 -9.52
N GLY A 141 15.80 0.65 -8.69
CA GLY A 141 15.70 1.13 -7.32
C GLY A 141 15.87 0.05 -6.26
N VAL A 142 16.54 0.40 -5.18
CA VAL A 142 16.92 -0.50 -4.06
C VAL A 142 15.75 -0.96 -3.21
N ALA A 143 14.66 -0.17 -3.18
CA ALA A 143 13.38 -0.48 -2.54
C ALA A 143 12.27 0.27 -3.29
N HIS A 144 10.99 -0.14 -3.14
CA HIS A 144 9.89 0.45 -3.90
C HIS A 144 10.20 0.56 -5.39
N THR A 145 10.67 -0.53 -5.97
CA THR A 145 11.21 -0.59 -7.34
C THR A 145 10.19 -0.11 -8.39
N THR A 146 10.69 0.55 -9.42
CA THR A 146 9.95 0.77 -10.68
C THR A 146 10.37 -0.25 -11.72
N ILE A 147 9.65 -0.33 -12.84
CA ILE A 147 9.98 -1.26 -13.93
C ILE A 147 10.02 -0.53 -15.27
N LYS A 148 10.93 -0.94 -16.14
CA LYS A 148 11.08 -0.42 -17.52
C LYS A 148 11.18 -1.59 -18.49
N ALA A 149 10.60 -1.42 -19.69
CA ALA A 149 10.86 -2.30 -20.82
C ALA A 149 11.98 -1.69 -21.67
N LEU A 150 13.09 -2.43 -21.87
CA LEU A 150 14.26 -1.87 -22.54
C LEU A 150 14.06 -1.73 -24.06
N GLU A 151 13.25 -2.60 -24.66
CA GLU A 151 12.97 -2.57 -26.10
C GLU A 151 11.89 -1.55 -26.47
N ASN A 152 11.03 -1.16 -25.53
CA ASN A 152 9.93 -0.24 -25.79
C ASN A 152 9.76 0.75 -24.61
N PRO A 153 10.38 1.93 -24.67
CA PRO A 153 10.24 2.92 -23.60
C PRO A 153 8.80 3.47 -23.48
N ASN A 154 7.98 3.36 -24.52
CA ASN A 154 6.58 3.78 -24.56
C ASN A 154 5.61 2.60 -24.40
N TRP A 155 6.00 1.59 -23.63
CA TRP A 155 5.14 0.44 -23.34
C TRP A 155 3.80 0.87 -22.72
N ASN A 156 2.75 0.09 -23.01
CA ASN A 156 1.40 0.42 -22.61
C ASN A 156 0.84 -0.57 -21.60
N THR A 157 -0.14 -0.12 -20.81
CA THR A 157 -0.77 -0.93 -19.78
C THR A 157 -2.25 -1.16 -20.02
N GLY A 158 -2.75 -2.29 -19.53
CA GLY A 158 -4.16 -2.60 -19.40
C GLY A 158 -4.55 -2.74 -17.92
N ASP A 159 -5.83 -2.82 -17.66
CA ASP A 159 -6.40 -2.98 -16.31
C ASP A 159 -7.37 -4.15 -16.31
N LEU A 160 -7.10 -5.15 -15.47
CA LEU A 160 -7.92 -6.36 -15.35
C LEU A 160 -8.82 -6.35 -14.09
N SER A 161 -8.96 -5.20 -13.42
CA SER A 161 -9.75 -5.05 -12.19
C SER A 161 -11.23 -5.45 -12.35
N HIS A 162 -11.77 -5.32 -13.56
CA HIS A 162 -13.18 -5.61 -13.86
C HIS A 162 -13.54 -7.09 -13.82
N TYR A 163 -12.55 -7.99 -13.79
CA TYR A 163 -12.79 -9.44 -13.71
C TYR A 163 -13.08 -9.96 -12.29
N GLY A 164 -12.84 -9.14 -11.26
CA GLY A 164 -13.17 -9.46 -9.89
C GLY A 164 -12.17 -10.36 -9.15
N TYR A 165 -11.07 -10.80 -9.80
CA TYR A 165 -9.94 -11.42 -9.10
C TYR A 165 -8.96 -10.36 -8.62
N TYR A 166 -8.17 -10.69 -7.62
CA TYR A 166 -7.20 -9.78 -7.02
C TYR A 166 -6.02 -10.56 -6.42
N ILE A 167 -4.96 -9.84 -6.09
CA ILE A 167 -3.84 -10.38 -5.32
C ILE A 167 -4.09 -10.08 -3.85
N SER A 168 -4.11 -11.13 -3.00
CA SER A 168 -4.05 -10.96 -1.55
C SER A 168 -2.59 -10.84 -1.14
N GLY A 169 -2.20 -9.65 -0.70
CA GLY A 169 -0.87 -9.36 -0.19
C GLY A 169 -0.88 -9.48 1.34
N GLU A 170 -0.70 -10.68 1.89
CA GLU A 170 -0.78 -10.90 3.33
C GLU A 170 0.34 -10.18 4.10
N GLY A 171 1.49 -9.97 3.44
CA GLY A 171 2.65 -9.32 4.08
C GLY A 171 3.24 -10.14 5.21
N ILE A 172 3.18 -11.47 5.06
CA ILE A 172 3.66 -12.46 6.03
C ILE A 172 5.01 -13.06 5.65
N GLY A 173 5.62 -12.60 4.56
CA GLY A 173 6.96 -13.03 4.15
C GLY A 173 8.00 -12.81 5.24
N SER A 174 9.09 -13.57 5.18
CA SER A 174 10.14 -13.61 6.23
C SER A 174 10.67 -12.23 6.62
N ARG A 175 10.72 -11.31 5.64
CA ARG A 175 11.14 -9.93 5.87
C ARG A 175 10.14 -9.10 6.70
N ALA A 176 8.87 -9.47 6.76
CA ALA A 176 7.87 -8.76 7.55
C ALA A 176 8.13 -8.86 9.05
N PHE A 177 8.83 -9.90 9.50
CA PHE A 177 9.19 -10.15 10.90
C PHE A 177 10.49 -9.43 11.34
N ASP A 178 11.22 -8.78 10.41
CA ASP A 178 12.42 -8.02 10.77
C ASP A 178 12.02 -6.63 11.32
N PRO A 179 12.24 -6.37 12.63
CA PRO A 179 11.88 -5.09 13.23
C PRO A 179 12.67 -3.90 12.65
N LYS A 180 13.79 -4.14 12.00
CA LYS A 180 14.63 -3.11 11.36
C LYS A 180 14.39 -2.95 9.86
N LYS A 181 13.42 -3.65 9.31
CA LYS A 181 13.08 -3.63 7.87
C LYS A 181 13.04 -2.21 7.31
N TYR A 182 12.28 -1.34 7.96
CA TYR A 182 12.09 0.03 7.48
C TYR A 182 13.33 0.91 7.67
N LEU A 183 14.12 0.67 8.71
CA LEU A 183 15.41 1.36 8.89
C LEU A 183 16.36 1.01 7.74
N TYR A 184 16.51 -0.27 7.42
CA TYR A 184 17.35 -0.71 6.30
C TYR A 184 16.84 -0.19 4.95
N ASP A 185 15.53 -0.05 4.76
CA ASP A 185 14.99 0.56 3.55
C ASP A 185 15.32 2.03 3.46
N ALA A 186 15.17 2.78 4.57
CA ALA A 186 15.53 4.19 4.64
C ALA A 186 17.02 4.40 4.32
N GLU A 187 17.91 3.64 4.95
CA GLU A 187 19.37 3.74 4.73
C GLU A 187 19.77 3.45 3.28
N ARG A 188 19.19 2.40 2.66
CA ARG A 188 19.44 2.04 1.26
C ARG A 188 18.94 3.10 0.30
N LEU A 189 17.72 3.63 0.51
CA LEU A 189 17.14 4.67 -0.32
C LEU A 189 17.91 5.98 -0.17
N GLN A 190 18.33 6.33 1.04
CA GLN A 190 19.18 7.48 1.29
C GLN A 190 20.53 7.35 0.56
N LYS A 191 21.16 6.17 0.64
CA LYS A 191 22.39 5.88 -0.10
C LYS A 191 22.16 6.02 -1.61
N GLN A 192 21.10 5.40 -2.14
CA GLN A 192 20.73 5.54 -3.56
C GLN A 192 20.60 6.99 -3.98
N PHE A 193 19.91 7.82 -3.20
CA PHE A 193 19.78 9.26 -3.49
C PHE A 193 21.15 9.93 -3.62
N TRP A 194 22.07 9.69 -2.69
CA TRP A 194 23.40 10.27 -2.75
C TRP A 194 24.23 9.74 -3.94
N ASP A 195 24.15 8.45 -4.23
CA ASP A 195 24.86 7.81 -5.35
C ASP A 195 24.38 8.34 -6.71
N THR A 196 23.10 8.70 -6.83
CA THR A 196 22.49 9.19 -8.07
C THR A 196 22.37 10.71 -8.16
N LEU A 197 22.87 11.46 -7.18
CA LEU A 197 22.71 12.93 -7.13
C LEU A 197 23.31 13.65 -8.35
N VAL A 198 24.42 13.12 -8.91
CA VAL A 198 25.12 13.69 -10.07
C VAL A 198 24.57 13.14 -11.39
N SER A 199 24.12 11.90 -11.40
CA SER A 199 23.59 11.20 -12.58
C SER A 199 22.49 10.25 -12.18
N ASP A 200 21.25 10.54 -12.62
CA ASP A 200 20.05 9.76 -12.33
C ASP A 200 19.39 9.25 -13.63
N PRO A 201 20.03 8.29 -14.35
CA PRO A 201 19.53 7.80 -15.63
C PRO A 201 18.21 7.04 -15.51
N ASP A 202 17.90 6.51 -14.35
CA ASP A 202 16.66 5.78 -14.07
C ASP A 202 15.58 6.65 -13.40
N GLN A 203 15.88 7.95 -13.17
CA GLN A 203 14.97 8.96 -12.56
C GLN A 203 14.47 8.54 -11.15
N LEU A 204 15.41 8.10 -10.30
CA LEU A 204 15.12 7.55 -8.98
C LEU A 204 15.18 8.60 -7.84
N ASN A 205 15.75 9.79 -8.08
CA ASN A 205 16.01 10.77 -7.02
C ASN A 205 14.74 11.18 -6.26
N ASN A 206 13.69 11.61 -6.97
CA ASN A 206 12.43 12.02 -6.33
C ASN A 206 11.82 10.86 -5.52
N ARG A 207 11.82 9.67 -6.12
CA ARG A 207 11.33 8.44 -5.48
C ARG A 207 12.15 8.07 -4.25
N SER A 208 13.48 8.17 -4.32
CA SER A 208 14.37 7.91 -3.19
C SER A 208 14.06 8.84 -2.02
N ILE A 209 13.89 10.15 -2.25
CA ILE A 209 13.55 11.13 -1.20
C ILE A 209 12.20 10.77 -0.56
N PHE A 210 11.17 10.53 -1.37
CA PHE A 210 9.81 10.25 -0.90
C PHE A 210 9.74 8.99 -0.02
N TYR A 211 10.33 7.88 -0.51
CA TYR A 211 10.29 6.62 0.24
C TYR A 211 11.31 6.54 1.38
N THR A 212 12.39 7.32 1.35
CA THR A 212 13.26 7.50 2.52
C THR A 212 12.47 8.15 3.66
N ALA A 213 11.71 9.21 3.36
CA ALA A 213 10.85 9.86 4.35
C ALA A 213 9.83 8.88 4.94
N GLN A 214 9.15 8.11 4.09
CA GLN A 214 8.18 7.12 4.52
C GLN A 214 8.82 6.06 5.42
N SER A 215 9.94 5.48 4.98
CA SER A 215 10.61 4.39 5.71
C SER A 215 11.11 4.82 7.08
N TYR A 216 11.61 6.05 7.23
CA TYR A 216 11.96 6.59 8.54
C TYR A 216 10.73 6.75 9.45
N MET A 217 9.60 7.23 8.90
CA MET A 217 8.35 7.34 9.66
C MET A 217 7.82 5.96 10.09
N ASP A 218 7.83 4.99 9.19
CA ASP A 218 7.39 3.61 9.45
C ASP A 218 8.26 2.91 10.51
N TYR A 219 9.53 3.30 10.61
CA TYR A 219 10.43 2.86 11.68
C TYR A 219 10.26 3.64 13.00
N GLY A 220 9.55 4.79 12.99
CA GLY A 220 9.35 5.66 14.15
C GLY A 220 10.39 6.79 14.29
N MET A 221 11.26 7.00 13.31
CA MET A 221 12.24 8.10 13.27
C MET A 221 11.61 9.35 12.66
N PHE A 222 10.70 9.98 13.41
CA PHE A 222 9.90 11.10 12.91
C PHE A 222 10.72 12.37 12.63
N LYS A 223 11.85 12.55 13.29
CA LYS A 223 12.75 13.70 13.03
C LYS A 223 13.38 13.62 11.65
N GLU A 224 13.91 12.45 11.30
CA GLU A 224 14.47 12.14 9.99
C GLU A 224 13.36 12.15 8.92
N GLY A 225 12.22 11.51 9.20
CA GLY A 225 11.05 11.55 8.34
C GLY A 225 10.60 12.97 8.00
N LEU A 226 10.59 13.89 8.99
CA LEU A 226 10.27 15.30 8.79
C LEU A 226 11.26 15.98 7.84
N GLN A 227 12.57 15.74 8.02
CA GLN A 227 13.62 16.35 7.19
C GLN A 227 13.48 15.91 5.72
N TRP A 228 13.24 14.62 5.48
CA TRP A 228 13.10 14.06 4.13
C TRP A 228 11.80 14.49 3.46
N ASN A 229 10.66 14.55 4.19
CA ASN A 229 9.42 15.11 3.62
C ASN A 229 9.58 16.58 3.26
N ARG A 230 10.22 17.40 4.11
CA ARG A 230 10.52 18.81 3.80
C ARG A 230 11.48 18.97 2.61
N LEU A 231 12.42 18.02 2.43
CA LEU A 231 13.26 17.99 1.24
C LEU A 231 12.44 17.70 -0.01
N TYR A 232 11.55 16.69 0.05
CA TYR A 232 10.66 16.33 -1.07
C TYR A 232 9.81 17.51 -1.53
N LEU A 233 9.26 18.27 -0.60
CA LEU A 233 8.44 19.47 -0.91
C LEU A 233 9.22 20.61 -1.60
N LYS A 234 10.55 20.56 -1.62
CA LYS A 234 11.40 21.52 -2.36
C LYS A 234 11.75 21.05 -3.77
N VAL A 235 11.49 19.81 -4.09
CA VAL A 235 11.78 19.22 -5.41
C VAL A 235 10.73 19.72 -6.41
N LYS A 236 11.18 20.01 -7.64
CA LYS A 236 10.32 20.39 -8.75
C LYS A 236 9.84 19.14 -9.51
N ASP A 237 8.75 19.32 -10.26
CA ASP A 237 8.21 18.29 -11.16
C ASP A 237 7.89 16.96 -10.47
N THR A 238 7.39 17.04 -9.22
CA THR A 238 6.92 15.92 -8.44
C THR A 238 5.48 15.56 -8.78
N TRP A 239 5.10 14.30 -8.55
CA TRP A 239 3.70 13.92 -8.68
C TRP A 239 2.86 14.57 -7.58
N ILE A 240 1.79 15.26 -7.97
CA ILE A 240 1.02 16.08 -7.03
C ILE A 240 0.38 15.26 -5.89
N GLU A 241 0.02 13.98 -6.11
CA GLU A 241 -0.49 13.11 -5.05
C GLU A 241 0.61 12.72 -4.04
N GLU A 242 1.86 12.55 -4.48
CA GLU A 242 3.00 12.35 -3.57
C GLU A 242 3.33 13.65 -2.82
N THR A 243 3.20 14.82 -3.48
CA THR A 243 3.39 16.13 -2.82
C THR A 243 2.35 16.34 -1.72
N PHE A 244 1.08 16.00 -1.97
CA PHE A 244 0.02 16.02 -0.99
C PHE A 244 0.33 15.12 0.22
N GLU A 245 0.75 13.89 -0.04
CA GLU A 245 1.10 12.93 1.01
C GLU A 245 2.31 13.42 1.82
N ALA A 246 3.37 13.91 1.16
CA ALA A 246 4.54 14.45 1.83
C ALA A 246 4.18 15.65 2.72
N GLN A 247 3.30 16.56 2.26
CA GLN A 247 2.84 17.69 3.04
C GLN A 247 2.04 17.28 4.28
N MET A 248 1.16 16.27 4.13
CA MET A 248 0.41 15.70 5.25
C MET A 248 1.35 15.02 6.26
N ARG A 249 2.36 14.29 5.78
CA ARG A 249 3.38 13.61 6.61
C ARG A 249 4.25 14.60 7.39
N VAL A 250 4.51 15.80 6.88
CA VAL A 250 5.17 16.88 7.66
C VAL A 250 4.38 17.17 8.93
N SER A 251 3.06 17.38 8.83
CA SER A 251 2.23 17.62 10.00
C SER A 251 2.18 16.40 10.94
N GLN A 252 2.11 15.17 10.40
CA GLN A 252 2.12 13.95 11.22
C GLN A 252 3.45 13.77 11.99
N CYS A 253 4.57 14.06 11.36
CA CYS A 253 5.86 14.06 12.07
C CYS A 253 5.88 15.09 13.20
N LEU A 254 5.36 16.31 12.96
CA LEU A 254 5.24 17.34 13.98
C LEU A 254 4.34 16.91 15.15
N MET A 255 3.21 16.26 14.86
CA MET A 255 2.34 15.66 15.90
C MET A 255 3.12 14.66 16.76
N ALA A 256 3.85 13.74 16.13
CA ALA A 256 4.62 12.71 16.82
C ALA A 256 5.78 13.30 17.66
N LEU A 257 6.36 14.40 17.23
CA LEU A 257 7.44 15.12 17.92
C LEU A 257 6.93 16.07 19.01
N GLY A 258 5.62 16.22 19.19
CA GLY A 258 5.04 17.12 20.19
C GLY A 258 5.27 18.60 19.88
N ALA A 259 5.31 18.97 18.61
CA ALA A 259 5.49 20.36 18.16
C ALA A 259 4.30 21.26 18.56
N ASP A 260 4.47 22.57 18.41
CA ASP A 260 3.41 23.53 18.66
C ASP A 260 2.15 23.23 17.84
N LEU A 261 0.98 23.31 18.48
CA LEU A 261 -0.30 22.96 17.86
C LEU A 261 -0.60 23.82 16.62
N ASN A 262 -0.23 25.12 16.65
CA ASN A 262 -0.48 25.99 15.50
C ASN A 262 0.40 25.61 14.31
N GLU A 263 1.65 25.15 14.56
CA GLU A 263 2.51 24.63 13.50
C GLU A 263 1.90 23.38 12.88
N VAL A 264 1.46 22.43 13.71
CA VAL A 264 0.79 21.18 13.27
C VAL A 264 -0.43 21.50 12.40
N VAL A 265 -1.31 22.40 12.86
CA VAL A 265 -2.52 22.81 12.12
C VAL A 265 -2.15 23.48 10.80
N THR A 266 -1.20 24.42 10.84
CA THR A 266 -0.76 25.16 9.65
C THR A 266 -0.22 24.21 8.57
N GLU A 267 0.60 23.24 8.94
CA GLU A 267 1.15 22.29 7.98
C GLU A 267 0.06 21.33 7.42
N MET A 268 -0.93 20.94 8.24
CA MET A 268 -2.04 20.13 7.75
C MET A 268 -2.97 20.93 6.83
N ASP A 269 -3.21 22.20 7.12
CA ASP A 269 -4.02 23.09 6.26
C ASP A 269 -3.37 23.29 4.88
N LYS A 270 -2.03 23.28 4.79
CA LYS A 270 -1.33 23.26 3.49
C LYS A 270 -1.65 21.98 2.69
N ALA A 271 -1.72 20.82 3.35
CA ALA A 271 -2.13 19.57 2.67
C ALA A 271 -3.60 19.66 2.21
N ILE A 272 -4.49 20.20 3.04
CA ILE A 272 -5.90 20.45 2.67
C ILE A 272 -5.98 21.39 1.47
N ALA A 273 -5.12 22.39 1.38
CA ALA A 273 -5.11 23.34 0.26
C ALA A 273 -4.69 22.69 -1.08
N ILE A 274 -3.83 21.65 -1.06
CA ILE A 274 -3.45 20.88 -2.27
C ILE A 274 -4.66 20.12 -2.82
N PHE A 275 -5.39 19.37 -1.96
CA PHE A 275 -6.58 18.62 -2.33
C PHE A 275 -7.72 18.89 -1.34
N PRO A 276 -8.51 19.96 -1.54
CA PRO A 276 -9.59 20.32 -0.64
C PRO A 276 -10.72 19.29 -0.52
N ASP A 277 -10.83 18.42 -1.51
CA ASP A 277 -11.81 17.34 -1.59
C ASP A 277 -11.32 16.01 -0.96
N ARG A 278 -10.08 15.92 -0.42
CA ARG A 278 -9.57 14.76 0.30
C ARG A 278 -9.89 14.86 1.80
N ALA A 279 -10.36 13.76 2.41
CA ALA A 279 -10.75 13.74 3.83
C ALA A 279 -9.60 13.42 4.78
N GLU A 280 -8.57 12.69 4.31
CA GLU A 280 -7.49 12.16 5.14
C GLU A 280 -6.81 13.22 6.03
N PRO A 281 -6.41 14.39 5.53
CA PRO A 281 -5.75 15.38 6.38
C PRO A 281 -6.68 15.91 7.48
N ARG A 282 -7.98 16.12 7.15
CA ARG A 282 -8.96 16.58 8.13
C ARG A 282 -9.22 15.56 9.23
N VAL A 283 -9.31 14.27 8.87
CA VAL A 283 -9.56 13.19 9.82
C VAL A 283 -8.35 12.99 10.72
N ARG A 284 -7.15 12.94 10.16
CA ARG A 284 -5.91 12.79 10.93
C ARG A 284 -5.70 13.97 11.90
N LEU A 285 -5.94 15.19 11.44
CA LEU A 285 -5.89 16.37 12.30
C LEU A 285 -6.99 16.34 13.36
N GLY A 286 -8.23 15.98 13.01
CA GLY A 286 -9.35 15.92 13.93
C GLY A 286 -9.12 14.92 15.07
N ARG A 287 -8.57 13.74 14.77
CA ARG A 287 -8.14 12.75 15.78
C ARG A 287 -7.12 13.34 16.74
N TYR A 288 -6.08 13.97 16.21
CA TYR A 288 -5.06 14.61 17.02
C TYR A 288 -5.63 15.72 17.89
N LEU A 289 -6.50 16.58 17.35
CA LEU A 289 -7.15 17.64 18.10
C LEU A 289 -8.02 17.12 19.24
N ASN A 290 -8.74 16.01 19.03
CA ASN A 290 -9.49 15.35 20.12
C ASN A 290 -8.54 14.91 21.24
N GLN A 291 -7.40 14.31 20.91
CA GLN A 291 -6.39 13.90 21.91
C GLN A 291 -5.80 15.11 22.67
N GLN A 292 -5.70 16.28 22.02
CA GLN A 292 -5.23 17.52 22.63
C GLN A 292 -6.34 18.30 23.37
N GLY A 293 -7.56 17.73 23.51
CA GLY A 293 -8.69 18.40 24.13
C GLY A 293 -9.26 19.60 23.34
N LYS A 294 -8.93 19.73 22.06
CA LYS A 294 -9.38 20.83 21.19
C LYS A 294 -10.64 20.44 20.41
N HIS A 295 -11.66 20.01 21.13
CA HIS A 295 -12.82 19.32 20.58
C HIS A 295 -13.68 20.16 19.62
N GLU A 296 -13.78 21.50 19.82
CA GLU A 296 -14.50 22.37 18.87
C GLU A 296 -13.78 22.40 17.52
N LEU A 297 -12.45 22.50 17.54
CA LEU A 297 -11.66 22.50 16.31
C LEU A 297 -11.69 21.09 15.66
N ALA A 298 -11.62 20.02 16.45
CA ALA A 298 -11.78 18.64 15.97
C ALA A 298 -13.14 18.45 15.27
N TYR A 299 -14.22 18.91 15.90
CA TYR A 299 -15.56 18.83 15.32
C TYR A 299 -15.63 19.55 13.96
N LYS A 300 -15.04 20.73 13.84
CA LYS A 300 -14.98 21.48 12.57
C LYS A 300 -14.38 20.63 11.46
N TYR A 301 -13.12 20.14 11.63
CA TYR A 301 -12.43 19.38 10.59
C TYR A 301 -13.12 18.05 10.28
N LEU A 302 -13.57 17.32 11.30
CA LEU A 302 -14.23 16.02 11.11
C LEU A 302 -15.59 16.17 10.43
N SER A 303 -16.36 17.24 10.74
CA SER A 303 -17.66 17.52 10.09
C SER A 303 -17.49 17.91 8.63
N GLU A 304 -16.42 18.61 8.27
CA GLU A 304 -16.07 18.88 6.88
C GLU A 304 -15.69 17.57 6.15
N ALA A 305 -14.89 16.71 6.77
CA ALA A 305 -14.50 15.41 6.22
C ALA A 305 -15.74 14.51 5.99
N LYS A 306 -16.73 14.51 6.91
CA LYS A 306 -17.95 13.70 6.82
C LYS A 306 -18.76 13.95 5.56
N ARG A 307 -18.65 15.14 4.96
CA ARG A 307 -19.39 15.53 3.75
C ARG A 307 -18.76 15.01 2.47
N ILE A 308 -17.54 14.50 2.54
CA ILE A 308 -16.77 14.05 1.37
C ILE A 308 -17.17 12.61 1.03
N ASN A 309 -17.51 12.35 -0.24
CA ASN A 309 -17.93 11.04 -0.71
C ASN A 309 -16.74 10.25 -1.25
N ILE A 310 -16.46 9.09 -0.67
CA ILE A 310 -15.34 8.22 -1.09
C ILE A 310 -15.42 7.77 -2.56
N LYS A 311 -16.62 7.63 -3.13
CA LYS A 311 -16.76 7.21 -4.54
C LYS A 311 -16.18 8.24 -5.50
N ASP A 312 -16.39 9.53 -5.22
CA ASP A 312 -15.87 10.63 -6.03
C ASP A 312 -14.33 10.67 -5.94
N ILE A 313 -13.80 10.38 -4.76
CA ILE A 313 -12.36 10.33 -4.49
C ILE A 313 -11.68 9.18 -5.23
N LYS A 314 -12.21 7.97 -5.15
CA LYS A 314 -11.68 6.80 -5.86
C LYS A 314 -11.75 6.93 -7.39
N ALA A 315 -12.69 7.71 -7.91
CA ALA A 315 -12.76 8.02 -9.34
C ALA A 315 -11.68 9.00 -9.81
N LYS A 316 -11.15 9.84 -8.90
CA LYS A 316 -10.26 10.96 -9.21
C LYS A 316 -8.80 10.69 -8.82
N TYR A 317 -8.55 10.02 -7.71
CA TYR A 317 -7.23 9.83 -7.13
C TYR A 317 -6.87 8.34 -7.07
N ILE A 318 -5.59 8.04 -7.24
CA ILE A 318 -5.09 6.66 -7.29
C ILE A 318 -4.10 6.34 -6.15
N LEU A 319 -3.49 7.35 -5.52
CA LEU A 319 -2.51 7.14 -4.45
C LEU A 319 -3.07 7.46 -3.07
N PHE A 320 -2.73 6.61 -2.10
CA PHE A 320 -2.90 6.84 -0.66
C PHE A 320 -4.33 7.20 -0.23
N VAL A 321 -5.35 6.70 -0.93
CA VAL A 321 -6.75 6.87 -0.52
C VAL A 321 -7.05 5.91 0.63
N ASP A 322 -7.26 6.48 1.83
CA ASP A 322 -7.60 5.73 3.03
C ASP A 322 -9.12 5.77 3.27
N GLU A 323 -9.79 4.66 2.93
CA GLU A 323 -11.26 4.55 3.06
C GLU A 323 -11.77 4.83 4.48
N HIS A 324 -10.96 4.56 5.51
CA HIS A 324 -11.31 4.78 6.91
C HIS A 324 -11.29 6.26 7.33
N CYS A 325 -10.96 7.14 6.39
CA CYS A 325 -11.15 8.57 6.55
C CYS A 325 -12.50 9.09 5.98
N TYR A 326 -13.43 8.19 5.60
CA TYR A 326 -14.68 8.58 4.93
C TYR A 326 -15.91 7.93 5.56
N GLY A 327 -17.07 8.56 5.34
CA GLY A 327 -18.38 8.01 5.69
C GLY A 327 -18.51 7.70 7.19
N LYS A 328 -18.96 6.50 7.52
CA LYS A 328 -19.19 6.07 8.92
C LYS A 328 -17.91 5.83 9.72
N TYR A 329 -16.78 5.62 9.07
CA TYR A 329 -15.52 5.31 9.75
C TYR A 329 -14.94 6.47 10.57
N ILE A 330 -15.45 7.70 10.39
CA ILE A 330 -15.04 8.86 11.19
C ILE A 330 -16.02 9.16 12.34
N ASN A 331 -17.12 8.39 12.45
CA ASN A 331 -18.19 8.65 13.42
C ASN A 331 -17.74 8.50 14.88
N ASP A 332 -16.80 7.60 15.15
CA ASP A 332 -16.24 7.45 16.49
C ASP A 332 -15.57 8.76 16.94
N GLU A 333 -14.69 9.31 16.12
CA GLU A 333 -13.99 10.57 16.40
C GLU A 333 -14.97 11.77 16.46
N LEU A 334 -15.96 11.81 15.58
CA LEU A 334 -17.02 12.81 15.63
C LEU A 334 -17.82 12.73 16.92
N SER A 335 -18.13 11.51 17.39
CA SER A 335 -18.85 11.33 18.64
C SER A 335 -18.08 11.89 19.83
N VAL A 336 -16.76 11.66 19.88
CA VAL A 336 -15.88 12.23 20.93
C VAL A 336 -15.97 13.76 20.92
N ALA A 337 -15.77 14.37 19.76
CA ALA A 337 -15.86 15.82 19.61
C ALA A 337 -17.26 16.34 20.00
N CYS A 338 -18.35 15.66 19.59
CA CYS A 338 -19.72 16.00 19.94
C CYS A 338 -19.99 15.95 21.45
N TYR A 339 -19.44 14.96 22.17
CA TYR A 339 -19.62 14.85 23.60
C TYR A 339 -19.07 16.07 24.35
N TRP A 340 -17.85 16.43 24.07
CA TRP A 340 -17.18 17.53 24.73
C TRP A 340 -17.66 18.91 24.29
N THR A 341 -18.31 19.00 23.14
CA THR A 341 -18.92 20.24 22.62
C THR A 341 -20.44 20.32 22.86
N GLN A 342 -20.97 19.41 23.71
CA GLN A 342 -22.37 19.34 24.12
C GLN A 342 -23.37 19.09 22.97
N ARG A 343 -22.93 18.54 21.85
CA ARG A 343 -23.74 18.11 20.70
C ARG A 343 -24.29 16.68 20.91
N TYR A 344 -24.92 16.44 22.07
CA TYR A 344 -25.20 15.09 22.56
C TYR A 344 -26.10 14.26 21.64
N LYS A 345 -27.14 14.88 21.05
CA LYS A 345 -28.05 14.17 20.12
C LYS A 345 -27.32 13.71 18.87
N GLU A 346 -26.50 14.59 18.30
CA GLU A 346 -25.71 14.30 17.10
C GLU A 346 -24.66 13.22 17.37
N GLY A 347 -23.90 13.34 18.46
CA GLY A 347 -22.90 12.34 18.85
C GLY A 347 -23.50 10.97 19.10
N LEU A 348 -24.69 10.88 19.73
CA LEU A 348 -25.40 9.61 19.90
C LEU A 348 -25.83 9.01 18.56
N ALA A 349 -26.27 9.84 17.61
CA ALA A 349 -26.63 9.37 16.27
C ALA A 349 -25.39 8.76 15.56
N PHE A 350 -24.24 9.42 15.59
CA PHE A 350 -23.00 8.88 15.03
C PHE A 350 -22.60 7.53 15.63
N LEU A 351 -22.67 7.38 16.95
CA LEU A 351 -22.40 6.10 17.61
C LEU A 351 -23.38 5.01 17.18
N SER A 352 -24.66 5.34 17.05
CA SER A 352 -25.71 4.38 16.67
C SER A 352 -25.47 3.77 15.28
N GLU A 353 -24.82 4.50 14.37
CA GLU A 353 -24.47 4.01 13.03
C GLU A 353 -23.34 2.97 13.04
N ILE A 354 -22.50 2.93 14.10
CA ILE A 354 -21.26 2.14 14.10
C ILE A 354 -21.21 1.04 15.16
N ILE A 355 -22.06 1.07 16.19
CA ILE A 355 -22.02 0.09 17.31
C ILE A 355 -22.14 -1.36 16.83
N GLU A 356 -22.97 -1.64 15.82
CA GLU A 356 -23.15 -2.99 15.28
C GLU A 356 -22.30 -3.25 14.02
N ASP A 357 -21.43 -2.33 13.64
CA ASP A 357 -20.61 -2.50 12.47
C ASP A 357 -19.44 -3.47 12.73
N PRO A 358 -19.22 -4.48 11.87
CA PRO A 358 -18.13 -5.45 12.04
C PRO A 358 -16.73 -4.83 12.16
N TYR A 359 -16.48 -3.69 11.53
CA TYR A 359 -15.21 -2.96 11.64
C TYR A 359 -14.90 -2.55 13.08
N TYR A 360 -15.92 -2.24 13.87
CA TYR A 360 -15.78 -1.80 15.27
C TYR A 360 -15.94 -2.93 16.29
N LYS A 361 -15.93 -4.20 15.86
CA LYS A 361 -16.13 -5.37 16.73
C LYS A 361 -15.30 -5.31 18.03
N ASP A 362 -14.02 -5.01 17.91
CA ASP A 362 -13.09 -4.97 19.03
C ASP A 362 -13.25 -3.70 19.91
N SER A 363 -13.98 -2.71 19.43
CA SER A 363 -14.30 -1.46 20.15
C SER A 363 -15.73 -1.41 20.66
N LYS A 364 -16.54 -2.44 20.44
CA LYS A 364 -17.99 -2.44 20.72
C LYS A 364 -18.33 -2.06 22.15
N ASP A 365 -17.66 -2.64 23.12
CA ASP A 365 -17.92 -2.37 24.55
C ASP A 365 -17.65 -0.90 24.90
N ARG A 366 -16.57 -0.34 24.38
CA ARG A 366 -16.24 1.09 24.54
C ARG A 366 -17.30 1.99 23.91
N LEU A 367 -17.78 1.66 22.71
CA LEU A 367 -18.80 2.43 22.00
C LEU A 367 -20.16 2.35 22.76
N LEU A 368 -20.53 1.19 23.30
CA LEU A 368 -21.70 1.02 24.14
C LEU A 368 -21.61 1.88 25.41
N LEU A 369 -20.46 1.86 26.08
CA LEU A 369 -20.22 2.70 27.25
C LEU A 369 -20.36 4.19 26.91
N ASN A 370 -19.74 4.64 25.81
CA ASN A 370 -19.87 6.01 25.33
C ASN A 370 -21.36 6.36 25.08
N SER A 371 -22.13 5.45 24.47
CA SER A 371 -23.58 5.65 24.25
C SER A 371 -24.34 5.89 25.55
N THR A 372 -23.98 5.19 26.67
CA THR A 372 -24.62 5.42 27.98
C THR A 372 -24.32 6.82 28.52
N HIS A 373 -23.11 7.34 28.31
CA HIS A 373 -22.77 8.71 28.70
C HIS A 373 -23.59 9.76 27.95
N PHE A 374 -23.81 9.58 26.64
CA PHE A 374 -24.69 10.46 25.86
C PHE A 374 -26.12 10.40 26.34
N LYS A 375 -26.69 9.21 26.58
CA LYS A 375 -28.05 9.01 27.08
C LYS A 375 -28.23 9.66 28.43
N ALA A 376 -27.26 9.58 29.33
CA ALA A 376 -27.26 10.23 30.63
C ALA A 376 -27.35 11.77 30.51
N LYS A 377 -26.62 12.37 29.55
CA LYS A 377 -26.69 13.82 29.29
C LYS A 377 -27.97 14.27 28.62
N LEU A 378 -28.67 13.38 27.92
CA LEU A 378 -29.93 13.66 27.25
C LEU A 378 -31.15 13.41 28.13
N ASN A 379 -30.99 12.77 29.29
CA ASN A 379 -32.07 12.49 30.22
C ASN A 379 -32.40 13.75 31.04
N PRO A 380 -33.62 14.33 30.91
CA PRO A 380 -33.99 15.55 31.61
C PRO A 380 -34.08 15.39 33.15
N PHE A 381 -34.06 14.14 33.64
CA PHE A 381 -34.15 13.86 35.07
C PHE A 381 -32.79 13.70 35.74
N ASN A 382 -31.68 13.83 35.02
CA ASN A 382 -30.32 13.73 35.51
C ASN A 382 -29.59 15.08 35.64
N SER A 383 -30.34 16.18 35.69
CA SER A 383 -29.83 17.55 35.92
C SER A 383 -29.91 17.96 37.37
#